data_2624f0ba9119506b0ef0715ad9698d21
#
_entry.id   2624f0ba9119506b0ef0715ad9698d21
#
_cell.length_a   1.000
_cell.length_b   1.000
_cell.length_c   1.000
_cell.angle_alpha   90.00
_cell.angle_beta   90.00
_cell.angle_gamma   90.00
#
_symmetry.space_group_name_H-M   'P 1'
#
loop_
_entity.id
_entity.type
_entity.pdbx_description
1 polymer ?
#
loop_
_entity_poly.entity_id
_entity_poly.type
_entity_poly.pdbx_seq_one_letter_code
_entity_poly.pdbx_strand_id
1 'polypeptide(L)'
;NVNMTYVVMDNHVYGLTKGQASPRSDIGFVTKTTPRGAFETPLSICETAIAAGATFVAQGYMINRAELVDLIQQAMDHEGFSFINVFSPCVTYNKHNSYDWFKEHLVALPEGYDPTDRAAALKTLGETDGLVTGLIYQDKTKLSFEKAMAAANGGPHARPLTEDVVKPDQALFDSLCNQFK
;
A
#
# COMPACT_ATOMS: atom_id res chain seq x y z
N ASN A 1 3.37 -9.27 -7.11
CA ASN A 1 2.64 -9.72 -5.92
C ASN A 1 3.58 -10.40 -4.93
N VAL A 2 4.64 -9.71 -4.47
CA VAL A 2 5.59 -10.20 -3.46
C VAL A 2 4.93 -10.25 -2.07
N ASN A 3 5.37 -11.17 -1.21
CA ASN A 3 4.93 -11.23 0.19
C ASN A 3 5.52 -10.04 0.97
N MET A 4 4.77 -8.94 1.02
CA MET A 4 5.20 -7.71 1.68
C MET A 4 4.01 -6.91 2.17
N THR A 5 4.08 -6.40 3.40
CA THR A 5 3.14 -5.41 3.93
C THR A 5 3.76 -4.02 3.87
N TYR A 6 3.13 -3.12 3.12
CA TYR A 6 3.54 -1.73 2.96
C TYR A 6 2.55 -0.80 3.65
N VAL A 7 3.03 -0.07 4.66
CA VAL A 7 2.21 0.85 5.46
C VAL A 7 2.58 2.29 5.13
N VAL A 8 1.60 3.08 4.71
CA VAL A 8 1.74 4.51 4.46
C VAL A 8 1.14 5.29 5.62
N MET A 9 1.90 6.23 6.17
CA MET A 9 1.42 7.18 7.17
C MET A 9 0.98 8.46 6.46
N ASP A 10 -0.33 8.55 6.17
CA ASP A 10 -0.90 9.65 5.39
C ASP A 10 -1.32 10.81 6.31
N ASN A 11 -0.64 11.94 6.16
CA ASN A 11 -0.89 13.15 6.95
C ASN A 11 -1.31 14.36 6.08
N HIS A 12 -1.55 14.15 4.78
CA HIS A 12 -1.96 15.16 3.81
C HIS A 12 -1.01 16.36 3.66
N VAL A 13 0.28 16.23 4.07
CA VAL A 13 1.27 17.31 3.99
C VAL A 13 2.69 16.76 3.98
N TYR A 14 3.64 17.45 3.37
CA TYR A 14 5.06 17.16 3.59
C TYR A 14 5.51 17.76 4.95
N GLY A 15 5.43 16.97 6.02
CA GLY A 15 5.73 17.43 7.38
C GLY A 15 7.23 17.64 7.63
N LEU A 16 8.09 16.72 7.18
CA LEU A 16 9.53 16.76 7.42
C LEU A 16 10.18 18.03 6.86
N THR A 17 9.77 18.47 5.69
CA THR A 17 10.28 19.66 4.99
C THR A 17 9.56 20.95 5.37
N LYS A 18 8.80 20.94 6.47
CA LYS A 18 8.15 22.10 7.12
C LYS A 18 6.87 22.60 6.43
N GLY A 19 6.08 21.70 5.82
CA GLY A 19 4.69 21.97 5.53
C GLY A 19 4.37 22.37 4.08
N GLN A 20 5.06 21.83 3.10
CA GLN A 20 4.66 21.97 1.69
C GLN A 20 3.42 21.12 1.41
N ALA A 21 2.63 21.55 0.40
CA ALA A 21 1.57 20.70 -0.13
C ALA A 21 2.16 19.40 -0.70
N SER A 22 1.52 18.28 -0.40
CA SER A 22 1.83 16.96 -0.93
C SER A 22 0.79 16.56 -1.99
N PRO A 23 1.01 15.50 -2.77
CA PRO A 23 -0.02 14.97 -3.66
C PRO A 23 -1.30 14.52 -2.94
N ARG A 24 -1.29 14.43 -1.60
CA ARG A 24 -2.45 14.11 -0.76
C ARG A 24 -3.12 15.33 -0.14
N SER A 25 -2.57 16.52 -0.34
CA SER A 25 -3.17 17.74 0.22
C SER A 25 -4.46 18.09 -0.48
N ASP A 26 -5.45 18.56 0.28
CA ASP A 26 -6.75 18.95 -0.25
C ASP A 26 -6.65 20.15 -1.19
N ILE A 27 -7.58 20.26 -2.13
CA ILE A 27 -7.70 21.44 -2.99
C ILE A 27 -7.90 22.67 -2.09
N GLY A 28 -7.17 23.74 -2.38
CA GLY A 28 -7.20 24.95 -1.58
C GLY A 28 -6.27 24.95 -0.36
N PHE A 29 -5.51 23.87 -0.10
CA PHE A 29 -4.56 23.83 1.01
C PHE A 29 -3.44 24.87 0.82
N VAL A 30 -3.43 25.89 1.68
CA VAL A 30 -2.49 27.02 1.62
C VAL A 30 -1.22 26.69 2.41
N THR A 31 -0.08 26.89 1.77
CA THR A 31 1.25 26.76 2.39
C THR A 31 2.15 27.96 1.99
N LYS A 32 3.34 28.05 2.61
CA LYS A 32 4.32 29.08 2.23
C LYS A 32 4.77 28.96 0.77
N THR A 33 4.83 27.75 0.23
CA THR A 33 5.23 27.47 -1.15
C THR A 33 4.05 27.43 -2.12
N THR A 34 2.83 27.37 -1.60
CA THR A 34 1.57 27.33 -2.36
C THR A 34 0.60 28.38 -1.81
N PRO A 35 0.92 29.69 -1.94
CA PRO A 35 0.18 30.75 -1.24
C PRO A 35 -1.24 30.99 -1.78
N ARG A 36 -1.56 30.46 -2.96
CA ARG A 36 -2.91 30.51 -3.57
C ARG A 36 -3.73 29.24 -3.29
N GLY A 37 -3.19 28.32 -2.51
CA GLY A 37 -3.77 26.99 -2.26
C GLY A 37 -3.38 25.97 -3.32
N ALA A 38 -3.38 24.70 -2.94
CA ALA A 38 -3.21 23.57 -3.86
C ALA A 38 -4.40 23.53 -4.82
N PHE A 39 -4.15 23.28 -6.11
CA PHE A 39 -5.19 23.22 -7.13
C PHE A 39 -5.33 21.81 -7.74
N GLU A 40 -4.42 20.92 -7.38
CA GLU A 40 -4.39 19.55 -7.86
C GLU A 40 -5.37 18.68 -7.05
N THR A 41 -6.05 17.77 -7.73
CA THR A 41 -6.88 16.76 -7.07
C THR A 41 -6.01 15.83 -6.24
N PRO A 42 -6.34 15.57 -4.97
CA PRO A 42 -5.59 14.64 -4.13
C PRO A 42 -5.47 13.26 -4.78
N LEU A 43 -4.27 12.69 -4.75
CA LEU A 43 -4.02 11.35 -5.28
C LEU A 43 -4.78 10.30 -4.45
N SER A 44 -5.62 9.49 -5.08
CA SER A 44 -6.22 8.33 -4.45
C SER A 44 -5.21 7.18 -4.39
N ILE A 45 -4.55 7.03 -3.23
CA ILE A 45 -3.48 6.04 -3.07
C ILE A 45 -4.00 4.61 -2.98
N CYS A 46 -5.21 4.39 -2.42
CA CYS A 46 -5.83 3.06 -2.39
C CYS A 46 -6.27 2.63 -3.79
N GLU A 47 -6.89 3.51 -4.58
CA GLU A 47 -7.21 3.21 -5.98
C GLU A 47 -5.95 2.94 -6.80
N THR A 48 -4.89 3.73 -6.59
CA THR A 48 -3.59 3.52 -7.23
C THR A 48 -3.01 2.15 -6.87
N ALA A 49 -3.08 1.74 -5.60
CA ALA A 49 -2.62 0.42 -5.16
C ALA A 49 -3.42 -0.72 -5.82
N ILE A 50 -4.76 -0.60 -5.88
CA ILE A 50 -5.63 -1.56 -6.56
C ILE A 50 -5.32 -1.61 -8.06
N ALA A 51 -5.14 -0.46 -8.71
CA ALA A 51 -4.80 -0.38 -10.12
C ALA A 51 -3.42 -0.97 -10.43
N ALA A 52 -2.45 -0.78 -9.54
CA ALA A 52 -1.12 -1.37 -9.63
C ALA A 52 -1.10 -2.89 -9.35
N GLY A 53 -2.22 -3.46 -8.89
CA GLY A 53 -2.37 -4.91 -8.70
C GLY A 53 -2.04 -5.40 -7.30
N ALA A 54 -2.11 -4.54 -6.29
CA ALA A 54 -2.10 -4.96 -4.90
C ALA A 54 -3.25 -5.93 -4.63
N THR A 55 -2.99 -6.98 -3.85
CA THR A 55 -3.96 -8.04 -3.56
C THR A 55 -4.60 -7.91 -2.19
N PHE A 56 -4.13 -7.00 -1.38
CA PHE A 56 -4.75 -6.56 -0.13
C PHE A 56 -4.61 -5.05 -0.01
N VAL A 57 -5.73 -4.34 0.14
CA VAL A 57 -5.75 -2.89 0.33
C VAL A 57 -6.68 -2.56 1.48
N ALA A 58 -6.13 -1.93 2.51
CA ALA A 58 -6.88 -1.50 3.70
C ALA A 58 -6.57 -0.05 4.04
N GLN A 59 -7.47 0.57 4.76
CA GLN A 59 -7.31 1.94 5.23
C GLN A 59 -7.80 2.05 6.67
N GLY A 60 -7.00 2.68 7.51
CA GLY A 60 -7.31 2.82 8.93
C GLY A 60 -7.00 4.20 9.47
N TYR A 61 -7.50 4.48 10.66
CA TYR A 61 -7.24 5.72 11.37
C TYR A 61 -6.42 5.45 12.64
N MET A 62 -5.33 6.20 12.82
CA MET A 62 -4.37 5.94 13.90
C MET A 62 -4.98 5.98 15.32
N ILE A 63 -6.12 6.67 15.50
CA ILE A 63 -6.80 6.73 16.80
C ILE A 63 -7.62 5.47 17.05
N ASN A 64 -8.18 4.84 16.01
CA ASN A 64 -8.90 3.57 16.12
C ASN A 64 -7.89 2.40 16.16
N ARG A 65 -7.23 2.24 17.30
CA ARG A 65 -6.12 1.29 17.48
C ARG A 65 -6.56 -0.16 17.29
N ALA A 66 -7.76 -0.52 17.73
CA ALA A 66 -8.25 -1.89 17.65
C ALA A 66 -8.41 -2.33 16.19
N GLU A 67 -9.13 -1.52 15.39
CA GLU A 67 -9.29 -1.74 13.95
C GLU A 67 -7.94 -1.75 13.22
N LEU A 68 -7.06 -0.78 13.51
CA LEU A 68 -5.77 -0.69 12.85
C LEU A 68 -4.87 -1.90 13.14
N VAL A 69 -4.85 -2.40 14.38
CA VAL A 69 -4.09 -3.61 14.75
C VAL A 69 -4.64 -4.82 13.99
N ASP A 70 -5.97 -4.97 13.93
CA ASP A 70 -6.61 -6.07 13.20
C ASP A 70 -6.29 -6.01 11.70
N LEU A 71 -6.38 -4.83 11.07
CA LEU A 71 -6.03 -4.66 9.65
C LEU A 71 -4.56 -4.97 9.36
N ILE A 72 -3.64 -4.57 10.26
CA ILE A 72 -2.21 -4.88 10.11
C ILE A 72 -1.98 -6.39 10.25
N GLN A 73 -2.60 -7.05 11.20
CA GLN A 73 -2.49 -8.51 11.37
C GLN A 73 -3.01 -9.25 10.12
N GLN A 74 -4.19 -8.89 9.63
CA GLN A 74 -4.73 -9.45 8.39
C GLN A 74 -3.80 -9.23 7.19
N ALA A 75 -3.17 -8.05 7.09
CA ALA A 75 -2.22 -7.73 6.03
C ALA A 75 -0.93 -8.55 6.12
N MET A 76 -0.45 -8.83 7.34
CA MET A 76 0.73 -9.68 7.56
C MET A 76 0.44 -11.16 7.27
N ASP A 77 -0.78 -11.62 7.52
CA ASP A 77 -1.22 -12.99 7.24
C ASP A 77 -1.60 -13.19 5.75
N HIS A 78 -1.78 -12.11 5.00
CA HIS A 78 -2.12 -12.17 3.58
C HIS A 78 -0.91 -12.62 2.75
N GLU A 79 -1.15 -13.61 1.88
CA GLU A 79 -0.15 -14.06 0.93
C GLU A 79 -0.15 -13.19 -0.32
N GLY A 80 0.84 -12.32 -0.44
CA GLY A 80 0.99 -11.37 -1.53
C GLY A 80 1.29 -9.96 -1.04
N PHE A 81 1.10 -8.98 -1.90
CA PHE A 81 1.36 -7.58 -1.59
C PHE A 81 0.17 -6.95 -0.86
N SER A 82 0.43 -6.51 0.37
CA SER A 82 -0.53 -5.81 1.21
C SER A 82 -0.18 -4.33 1.30
N PHE A 83 -1.15 -3.47 1.03
CA PHE A 83 -1.07 -2.02 1.16
C PHE A 83 -2.01 -1.53 2.25
N ILE A 84 -1.49 -0.78 3.22
CA ILE A 84 -2.29 -0.16 4.27
C ILE A 84 -2.05 1.34 4.27
N ASN A 85 -3.10 2.12 4.05
CA ASN A 85 -3.08 3.56 4.32
C ASN A 85 -3.53 3.84 5.75
N VAL A 86 -2.74 4.62 6.50
CA VAL A 86 -3.06 5.02 7.88
C VAL A 86 -3.23 6.53 7.93
N PHE A 87 -4.44 7.02 8.11
CA PHE A 87 -4.67 8.43 8.39
C PHE A 87 -3.99 8.84 9.69
N SER A 88 -3.02 9.73 9.57
CA SER A 88 -2.04 10.06 10.61
C SER A 88 -1.79 11.57 10.66
N PRO A 89 -2.73 12.36 11.21
CA PRO A 89 -2.73 13.83 11.15
C PRO A 89 -1.42 14.48 11.60
N CYS A 90 -0.91 15.43 10.81
CA CYS A 90 0.24 16.24 11.18
C CYS A 90 -0.19 17.50 11.93
N VAL A 91 -0.19 17.44 13.26
CA VAL A 91 -0.65 18.56 14.12
C VAL A 91 0.18 19.84 14.00
N THR A 92 1.39 19.75 13.45
CA THR A 92 2.29 20.89 13.34
C THR A 92 2.03 21.70 12.07
N TYR A 93 1.89 21.04 10.93
CA TYR A 93 1.87 21.70 9.62
C TYR A 93 0.54 21.60 8.88
N ASN A 94 -0.33 20.64 9.24
CA ASN A 94 -1.66 20.54 8.68
C ASN A 94 -2.71 20.80 9.78
N LYS A 95 -3.24 22.02 9.78
CA LYS A 95 -4.31 22.42 10.72
C LYS A 95 -5.70 22.17 10.17
N HIS A 96 -5.80 21.86 8.88
CA HIS A 96 -7.07 21.57 8.21
C HIS A 96 -7.49 20.12 8.51
N ASN A 97 -6.69 19.15 8.10
CA ASN A 97 -6.98 17.73 8.36
C ASN A 97 -6.48 17.34 9.77
N SER A 98 -7.17 17.88 10.78
CA SER A 98 -6.90 17.60 12.20
C SER A 98 -7.45 16.22 12.62
N TYR A 99 -7.15 15.81 13.87
CA TYR A 99 -7.77 14.61 14.45
C TYR A 99 -9.30 14.67 14.45
N ASP A 100 -9.86 15.81 14.83
CA ASP A 100 -11.32 15.98 14.87
C ASP A 100 -11.90 15.96 13.46
N TRP A 101 -11.24 16.62 12.51
CA TRP A 101 -11.64 16.59 11.11
C TRP A 101 -11.75 15.16 10.58
N PHE A 102 -10.72 14.33 10.75
CA PHE A 102 -10.80 12.94 10.33
C PHE A 102 -11.90 12.15 11.05
N LYS A 103 -12.09 12.40 12.34
CA LYS A 103 -13.15 11.74 13.11
C LYS A 103 -14.55 12.06 12.58
N GLU A 104 -14.75 13.27 12.06
CA GLU A 104 -16.03 13.73 11.51
C GLU A 104 -16.27 13.27 10.07
N HIS A 105 -15.19 13.05 9.27
CA HIS A 105 -15.31 12.77 7.84
C HIS A 105 -15.06 11.31 7.48
N LEU A 106 -14.38 10.54 8.33
CA LEU A 106 -14.16 9.12 8.05
C LEU A 106 -15.45 8.33 8.26
N VAL A 107 -15.73 7.48 7.29
CA VAL A 107 -16.83 6.52 7.36
C VAL A 107 -16.29 5.08 7.41
N ALA A 108 -17.00 4.19 8.10
CA ALA A 108 -16.70 2.77 8.05
C ALA A 108 -17.30 2.15 6.78
N LEU A 109 -16.72 1.04 6.32
CA LEU A 109 -17.33 0.23 5.26
C LEU A 109 -18.75 -0.22 5.67
N PRO A 110 -19.70 -0.29 4.73
CA PRO A 110 -21.07 -0.69 5.02
C PRO A 110 -21.14 -2.14 5.51
N GLU A 111 -22.17 -2.44 6.30
CA GLU A 111 -22.44 -3.81 6.73
C GLU A 111 -22.66 -4.73 5.51
N GLY A 112 -22.06 -5.90 5.54
CA GLY A 112 -22.12 -6.85 4.41
C GLY A 112 -21.25 -6.50 3.21
N TYR A 113 -20.33 -5.53 3.36
CA TYR A 113 -19.35 -5.20 2.32
C TYR A 113 -18.49 -6.41 1.95
N ASP A 114 -18.37 -6.69 0.64
CA ASP A 114 -17.52 -7.76 0.13
C ASP A 114 -16.20 -7.19 -0.39
N PRO A 115 -15.07 -7.38 0.32
CA PRO A 115 -13.78 -6.87 -0.12
C PRO A 115 -13.21 -7.62 -1.34
N THR A 116 -13.82 -8.72 -1.77
CA THR A 116 -13.35 -9.44 -2.97
C THR A 116 -13.88 -8.82 -4.27
N ASP A 117 -14.89 -7.97 -4.19
CA ASP A 117 -15.42 -7.24 -5.34
C ASP A 117 -14.57 -5.97 -5.62
N ARG A 118 -13.70 -6.09 -6.63
CA ARG A 118 -12.83 -4.98 -7.06
C ARG A 118 -13.64 -3.77 -7.57
N ALA A 119 -14.78 -3.98 -8.20
CA ALA A 119 -15.59 -2.88 -8.72
C ALA A 119 -16.29 -2.14 -7.57
N ALA A 120 -16.80 -2.87 -6.58
CA ALA A 120 -17.35 -2.31 -5.35
C ALA A 120 -16.28 -1.50 -4.58
N ALA A 121 -15.05 -2.01 -4.50
CA ALA A 121 -13.94 -1.32 -3.83
C ALA A 121 -13.65 0.04 -4.47
N LEU A 122 -13.49 0.10 -5.80
CA LEU A 122 -13.25 1.35 -6.52
C LEU A 122 -14.45 2.31 -6.43
N LYS A 123 -15.67 1.80 -6.51
CA LYS A 123 -16.88 2.59 -6.35
C LYS A 123 -16.96 3.22 -4.96
N THR A 124 -16.72 2.45 -3.92
CA THR A 124 -16.75 2.94 -2.51
C THR A 124 -15.70 4.03 -2.29
N LEU A 125 -14.47 3.84 -2.78
CA LEU A 125 -13.42 4.85 -2.71
C LEU A 125 -13.84 6.16 -3.41
N GLY A 126 -14.44 6.08 -4.60
CA GLY A 126 -14.92 7.27 -5.32
C GLY A 126 -16.10 7.96 -4.63
N GLU A 127 -17.07 7.21 -4.10
CA GLU A 127 -18.25 7.77 -3.41
C GLU A 127 -17.93 8.40 -2.05
N THR A 128 -16.80 8.02 -1.44
CA THR A 128 -16.36 8.53 -0.13
C THR A 128 -15.18 9.50 -0.22
N ASP A 129 -14.79 9.92 -1.42
CA ASP A 129 -13.56 10.69 -1.66
C ASP A 129 -12.32 10.05 -1.01
N GLY A 130 -12.31 8.72 -0.89
CA GLY A 130 -11.28 7.96 -0.22
C GLY A 130 -11.28 8.05 1.32
N LEU A 131 -12.30 8.63 1.94
CA LEU A 131 -12.40 8.79 3.39
C LEU A 131 -13.17 7.64 4.05
N VAL A 132 -12.78 6.41 3.76
CA VAL A 132 -13.39 5.19 4.30
C VAL A 132 -12.35 4.35 5.05
N THR A 133 -12.72 3.71 6.16
CA THR A 133 -11.84 2.80 6.90
C THR A 133 -12.33 1.36 6.84
N GLY A 134 -11.39 0.43 6.88
CA GLY A 134 -11.62 -1.02 6.84
C GLY A 134 -10.79 -1.74 5.78
N LEU A 135 -11.07 -3.03 5.59
CA LEU A 135 -10.50 -3.84 4.51
C LEU A 135 -11.25 -3.53 3.20
N ILE A 136 -10.64 -2.72 2.34
CA ILE A 136 -11.26 -2.20 1.11
C ILE A 136 -11.25 -3.23 -0.01
N TYR A 137 -10.11 -3.92 -0.21
CA TYR A 137 -9.98 -4.90 -1.27
C TYR A 137 -9.09 -6.05 -0.88
N GLN A 138 -9.49 -7.28 -1.26
CA GLN A 138 -8.68 -8.48 -1.08
C GLN A 138 -8.88 -9.47 -2.22
N ASP A 139 -7.78 -9.89 -2.86
CA ASP A 139 -7.76 -10.98 -3.84
C ASP A 139 -6.86 -12.11 -3.33
N LYS A 140 -7.49 -13.23 -2.92
CA LYS A 140 -6.79 -14.43 -2.47
C LYS A 140 -6.52 -15.45 -3.59
N THR A 141 -6.92 -15.12 -4.82
CA THR A 141 -6.79 -16.03 -5.97
C THR A 141 -5.48 -15.83 -6.73
N LYS A 142 -4.91 -14.64 -6.65
CA LYS A 142 -3.68 -14.28 -7.34
C LYS A 142 -2.47 -14.82 -6.59
N LEU A 143 -1.71 -15.69 -7.21
CA LEU A 143 -0.51 -16.27 -6.62
C LEU A 143 0.49 -15.19 -6.18
N SER A 144 1.16 -15.42 -5.07
CA SER A 144 2.34 -14.64 -4.69
C SER A 144 3.44 -14.80 -5.73
N PHE A 145 4.39 -13.86 -5.75
CA PHE A 145 5.52 -13.89 -6.68
C PHE A 145 6.29 -15.21 -6.55
N GLU A 146 6.54 -15.65 -5.33
CA GLU A 146 7.28 -16.88 -5.03
C GLU A 146 6.55 -18.12 -5.57
N LYS A 147 5.23 -18.20 -5.37
CA LYS A 147 4.43 -19.31 -5.90
C LYS A 147 4.32 -19.27 -7.41
N ALA A 148 4.16 -18.09 -8.00
CA ALA A 148 4.11 -17.94 -9.46
C ALA A 148 5.45 -18.34 -10.10
N MET A 149 6.56 -17.94 -9.50
CA MET A 149 7.90 -18.31 -9.94
C MET A 149 8.13 -19.82 -9.81
N ALA A 150 7.73 -20.42 -8.68
CA ALA A 150 7.83 -21.86 -8.46
C ALA A 150 7.01 -22.64 -9.51
N ALA A 151 5.79 -22.21 -9.77
CA ALA A 151 4.92 -22.83 -10.80
C ALA A 151 5.54 -22.72 -12.20
N ALA A 152 6.12 -21.57 -12.57
CA ALA A 152 6.78 -21.36 -13.85
C ALA A 152 8.04 -22.24 -14.04
N ASN A 153 8.74 -22.55 -12.95
CA ASN A 153 9.94 -23.38 -12.95
C ASN A 153 9.69 -24.89 -12.72
N GLY A 154 8.45 -25.34 -12.84
CA GLY A 154 8.09 -26.76 -12.80
C GLY A 154 7.89 -27.36 -11.42
N GLY A 155 7.67 -26.56 -10.40
CA GLY A 155 7.30 -27.01 -9.07
C GLY A 155 7.73 -26.10 -7.93
N PRO A 156 7.26 -26.37 -6.70
CA PRO A 156 7.68 -25.60 -5.55
C PRO A 156 9.18 -25.81 -5.32
N HIS A 157 9.94 -24.74 -5.23
CA HIS A 157 11.31 -24.80 -4.77
C HIS A 157 11.27 -25.32 -3.31
N ALA A 158 11.74 -26.56 -3.13
CA ALA A 158 11.77 -27.20 -1.82
C ALA A 158 12.81 -26.55 -0.88
N ARG A 159 13.58 -25.58 -1.38
CA ARG A 159 14.65 -24.90 -0.65
C ARG A 159 14.53 -23.39 -0.76
N PRO A 160 14.83 -22.64 0.30
CA PRO A 160 15.04 -21.20 0.22
C PRO A 160 16.05 -20.86 -0.89
N LEU A 161 15.86 -19.73 -1.60
CA LEU A 161 16.81 -19.26 -2.63
C LEU A 161 18.24 -19.14 -2.12
N THR A 162 18.42 -18.95 -0.81
CA THR A 162 19.72 -18.92 -0.13
C THR A 162 20.39 -20.30 -0.05
N GLU A 163 19.64 -21.40 -0.23
CA GLU A 163 20.16 -22.77 -0.23
C GLU A 163 20.42 -23.30 -1.64
N ASP A 164 19.85 -22.67 -2.67
CA ASP A 164 20.19 -22.88 -4.08
C ASP A 164 21.52 -22.19 -4.42
N VAL A 165 22.55 -22.52 -3.68
CA VAL A 165 23.91 -22.22 -4.10
C VAL A 165 24.15 -23.11 -5.29
N VAL A 166 23.93 -22.58 -6.51
CA VAL A 166 24.50 -23.15 -7.72
C VAL A 166 25.98 -23.28 -7.44
N LYS A 167 26.45 -24.51 -7.13
CA LYS A 167 27.89 -24.76 -7.10
C LYS A 167 28.33 -24.48 -8.51
N PRO A 168 29.11 -23.44 -8.75
CA PRO A 168 29.57 -23.16 -10.11
C PRO A 168 30.27 -24.43 -10.61
N ASP A 169 29.84 -24.90 -11.77
CA ASP A 169 30.61 -25.93 -12.46
C ASP A 169 32.00 -25.32 -12.74
N GLN A 170 33.00 -25.76 -11.94
CA GLN A 170 34.35 -25.19 -12.01
C GLN A 170 34.93 -25.38 -13.42
N ALA A 171 34.61 -26.48 -14.10
CA ALA A 171 35.06 -26.74 -15.45
C ALA A 171 34.45 -25.74 -16.45
N LEU A 172 33.15 -25.41 -16.30
CA LEU A 172 32.50 -24.39 -17.11
C LEU A 172 33.07 -23.00 -16.83
N PHE A 173 33.29 -22.65 -15.56
CA PHE A 173 33.91 -21.39 -15.17
C PHE A 173 35.34 -21.25 -15.76
N ASP A 174 36.19 -22.27 -15.63
CA ASP A 174 37.53 -22.27 -16.18
C ASP A 174 37.53 -22.20 -17.71
N SER A 175 36.56 -22.86 -18.37
CA SER A 175 36.37 -22.77 -19.83
C SER A 175 36.04 -21.35 -20.26
N LEU A 176 35.10 -20.68 -19.54
CA LEU A 176 34.73 -19.28 -19.81
C LEU A 176 35.92 -18.35 -19.60
N CYS A 177 36.68 -18.50 -18.51
CA CYS A 177 37.85 -17.68 -18.23
C CYS A 177 38.96 -17.87 -19.29
N ASN A 178 39.11 -19.06 -19.86
CA ASN A 178 40.11 -19.32 -20.90
C ASN A 178 39.76 -18.72 -22.28
N GLN A 179 38.50 -18.36 -22.52
CA GLN A 179 38.09 -17.65 -23.75
C GLN A 179 38.53 -16.18 -23.76
N PHE A 180 38.91 -15.63 -22.60
CA PHE A 180 39.32 -14.23 -22.44
C PHE A 180 40.83 -14.06 -22.16
N LYS A 181 41.63 -15.15 -22.29
CA LYS A 181 43.06 -15.12 -22.25
C LYS A 181 43.66 -15.09 -23.68
#